data_92e2722e284563cb7455b22398cb4c70
#
_entry.id   92e2722e284563cb7455b22398cb4c70
#
_cell.length_a   1.000
_cell.length_b   1.000
_cell.length_c   1.000
_cell.angle_alpha   90.00
_cell.angle_beta   90.00
_cell.angle_gamma   90.00
#
_symmetry.space_group_name_H-M   'P 1'
#
loop_
_entity.id
_entity.type
_entity.pdbx_description
1 polymer ?
#
loop_
_entity_poly.entity_id
_entity_poly.type
_entity_poly.pdbx_seq_one_letter_code
_entity_poly.pdbx_strand_id
1 'polypeptide(L)'
;AEDLAILEHICLTLQSKGESNFTRWDKHEEKRVDTHQPRSMERWGYRQVENFDHYSEEVFYVYKEAFRKRVCQGFSYRRVCELLKERGALQTHAGRGFLYQAYLPGGGKKKDDVYLIKMSALSHLLTEKSSANDSDISCDHDVA
;
A
#
# COMPACT_ATOMS: atom_id res chain seq x y z
N ALA A 1 6.91 14.59 -12.35
CA ALA A 1 7.23 15.27 -11.12
C ALA A 1 6.15 15.09 -10.06
N GLU A 2 4.92 15.50 -10.32
CA GLU A 2 3.84 15.32 -9.35
C GLU A 2 3.51 13.84 -9.10
N ASP A 3 3.50 13.05 -10.14
CA ASP A 3 3.20 11.62 -10.05
C ASP A 3 4.21 10.89 -9.15
N LEU A 4 5.47 11.20 -9.31
CA LEU A 4 6.51 10.62 -8.46
C LEU A 4 6.35 11.05 -7.01
N ALA A 5 6.03 12.31 -6.76
CA ALA A 5 5.81 12.81 -5.41
C ALA A 5 4.64 12.10 -4.73
N ILE A 6 3.57 11.85 -5.47
CA ILE A 6 2.41 11.10 -4.96
C ILE A 6 2.82 9.67 -4.61
N LEU A 7 3.50 8.98 -5.54
CA LEU A 7 3.93 7.59 -5.31
C LEU A 7 4.87 7.48 -4.12
N GLU A 8 5.82 8.39 -4.00
CA GLU A 8 6.74 8.43 -2.86
C GLU A 8 6.00 8.67 -1.55
N HIS A 9 5.06 9.61 -1.54
CA HIS A 9 4.27 9.92 -0.37
C HIS A 9 3.47 8.69 0.12
N ILE A 10 2.78 8.02 -0.80
CA ILE A 10 1.98 6.84 -0.45
C ILE A 10 2.89 5.72 0.05
N CYS A 11 3.98 5.46 -0.65
CA CYS A 11 4.93 4.42 -0.26
C CYS A 11 5.51 4.67 1.14
N LEU A 12 5.99 5.88 1.38
CA LEU A 12 6.57 6.25 2.67
C LEU A 12 5.54 6.22 3.79
N THR A 13 4.32 6.65 3.52
CA THR A 13 3.24 6.63 4.50
C THR A 13 2.91 5.20 4.91
N LEU A 14 2.75 4.29 3.95
CA LEU A 14 2.47 2.89 4.24
C LEU A 14 3.64 2.21 4.95
N GLN A 15 4.86 2.52 4.58
CA GLN A 15 6.05 1.97 5.26
C GLN A 15 6.15 2.45 6.69
N SER A 16 5.98 3.75 6.93
CA SER A 16 6.12 4.33 8.27
C SER A 16 4.96 4.00 9.20
N LYS A 17 3.75 3.81 8.66
CA LYS A 17 2.55 3.52 9.44
C LYS A 17 2.12 2.07 9.38
N GLY A 18 2.82 1.24 8.62
CA GLY A 18 2.43 -0.15 8.40
C GLY A 18 2.36 -0.98 9.66
N GLU A 19 3.25 -0.77 10.61
CA GLU A 19 3.23 -1.53 11.85
C GLU A 19 2.31 -0.91 12.90
N SER A 20 2.20 0.41 12.94
CA SER A 20 1.45 1.10 13.98
C SER A 20 -0.05 1.19 13.68
N ASN A 21 -0.44 1.38 12.43
CA ASN A 21 -1.83 1.65 12.06
C ASN A 21 -2.50 0.53 11.26
N PHE A 22 -1.75 -0.49 10.85
CA PHE A 22 -2.28 -1.63 10.12
C PHE A 22 -2.08 -2.90 10.92
N THR A 23 -3.17 -3.62 11.17
CA THR A 23 -3.09 -4.89 11.89
C THR A 23 -2.65 -5.98 10.93
N ARG A 24 -1.64 -6.74 11.34
CA ARG A 24 -1.17 -7.86 10.53
C ARG A 24 -2.25 -8.95 10.51
N TRP A 25 -2.56 -9.42 9.31
CA TRP A 25 -3.60 -10.41 9.10
C TRP A 25 -3.02 -11.59 8.32
N ASP A 26 -3.03 -12.76 8.93
CA ASP A 26 -2.56 -13.98 8.28
C ASP A 26 -3.74 -14.71 7.68
N LYS A 27 -3.82 -14.67 6.35
CA LYS A 27 -4.92 -15.27 5.60
C LYS A 27 -4.93 -16.79 5.68
N HIS A 28 -3.76 -17.41 5.82
CA HIS A 28 -3.63 -18.87 5.83
C HIS A 28 -4.01 -19.50 7.15
N GLU A 29 -3.96 -18.74 8.24
CA GLU A 29 -4.33 -19.19 9.58
C GLU A 29 -5.69 -18.65 10.00
N GLU A 30 -6.66 -18.77 9.14
CA GLU A 30 -8.06 -18.34 9.34
C GLU A 30 -8.31 -17.39 10.51
N LYS A 31 -8.46 -16.09 10.21
CA LYS A 31 -8.86 -15.05 11.18
C LYS A 31 -7.84 -14.72 12.26
N ARG A 32 -6.61 -15.19 12.12
CA ARG A 32 -5.59 -14.81 13.10
C ARG A 32 -5.17 -13.37 12.88
N VAL A 33 -5.46 -12.55 13.85
CA VAL A 33 -5.11 -11.13 13.86
C VAL A 33 -4.08 -10.93 14.96
N ASP A 34 -3.07 -10.11 14.70
CA ASP A 34 -2.06 -9.78 15.69
C ASP A 34 -2.72 -9.01 16.84
N THR A 35 -2.82 -9.64 18.00
CA THR A 35 -3.44 -9.05 19.17
C THR A 35 -2.49 -8.14 19.95
N HIS A 36 -1.23 -8.13 19.57
CA HIS A 36 -0.22 -7.32 20.28
C HIS A 36 -0.09 -5.90 19.76
N GLN A 37 -0.84 -5.55 18.70
CA GLN A 37 -0.80 -4.21 18.18
C GLN A 37 -1.32 -3.21 19.21
N PRO A 38 -0.63 -2.07 19.41
CA PRO A 38 -1.05 -1.08 20.41
C PRO A 38 -2.46 -0.54 20.10
N ARG A 39 -3.32 -0.57 21.11
CA ARG A 39 -4.71 -0.10 20.96
C ARG A 39 -4.81 1.42 20.94
N SER A 40 -3.76 2.11 21.31
CA SER A 40 -3.74 3.58 21.32
C SER A 40 -3.69 4.19 19.92
N MET A 41 -3.36 3.38 18.91
CA MET A 41 -3.27 3.86 17.54
C MET A 41 -4.56 3.64 16.77
N GLU A 42 -4.92 4.65 15.97
CA GLU A 42 -6.04 4.53 15.05
C GLU A 42 -5.74 3.46 14.02
N ARG A 43 -6.65 2.49 13.85
CA ARG A 43 -6.48 1.46 12.83
C ARG A 43 -6.90 1.99 11.47
N TRP A 44 -5.98 1.93 10.51
CA TRP A 44 -6.25 2.34 9.13
C TRP A 44 -6.65 1.18 8.24
N GLY A 45 -6.47 -0.04 8.72
CA GLY A 45 -6.83 -1.25 8.00
C GLY A 45 -6.01 -2.45 8.42
N TYR A 46 -5.79 -3.35 7.46
CA TYR A 46 -5.04 -4.58 7.69
C TYR A 46 -3.92 -4.69 6.67
N ARG A 47 -2.88 -5.44 7.01
CA ARG A 47 -1.80 -5.76 6.07
C ARG A 47 -1.56 -7.26 6.06
N GLN A 48 -1.24 -7.78 4.89
CA GLN A 48 -0.87 -9.18 4.69
C GLN A 48 0.50 -9.23 4.05
N VAL A 49 1.33 -10.17 4.50
CA VAL A 49 2.61 -10.44 3.87
C VAL A 49 2.59 -11.87 3.39
N GLU A 50 2.79 -12.07 2.11
CA GLU A 50 2.86 -13.40 1.51
C GLU A 50 4.27 -13.63 1.01
N ASN A 51 4.87 -14.74 1.46
CA ASN A 51 6.24 -15.08 1.10
C ASN A 51 6.25 -16.12 -0.01
N PHE A 52 6.98 -15.81 -1.08
CA PHE A 52 7.25 -16.72 -2.19
C PHE A 52 8.72 -17.10 -2.16
N ASP A 53 9.12 -18.07 -2.97
CA ASP A 53 10.50 -18.60 -2.96
C ASP A 53 11.57 -17.52 -3.17
N HIS A 54 11.27 -16.53 -4.01
CA HIS A 54 12.26 -15.52 -4.39
C HIS A 54 11.90 -14.09 -3.97
N TYR A 55 10.69 -13.87 -3.42
CA TYR A 55 10.24 -12.53 -3.03
C TYR A 55 9.09 -12.63 -2.03
N SER A 56 8.80 -11.52 -1.39
CA SER A 56 7.62 -11.39 -0.54
C SER A 56 6.73 -10.29 -1.09
N GLU A 57 5.42 -10.48 -0.96
CA GLU A 57 4.44 -9.48 -1.37
C GLU A 57 3.68 -8.97 -0.15
N GLU A 58 3.70 -7.66 0.03
CA GLU A 58 2.94 -7.00 1.09
C GLU A 58 1.76 -6.26 0.50
N VAL A 59 0.58 -6.51 1.06
CA VAL A 59 -0.68 -5.95 0.59
C VAL A 59 -1.36 -5.22 1.73
N PHE A 60 -1.84 -4.02 1.48
CA PHE A 60 -2.56 -3.21 2.46
C PHE A 60 -4.04 -3.12 2.09
N TYR A 61 -4.90 -3.48 3.05
CA TYR A 61 -6.35 -3.29 2.96
C TYR A 61 -6.68 -2.04 3.76
N VAL A 62 -6.85 -0.92 3.08
CA VAL A 62 -6.99 0.39 3.71
C VAL A 62 -8.46 0.79 3.77
N TYR A 63 -8.96 1.13 4.96
CA TYR A 63 -10.33 1.64 5.11
C TYR A 63 -10.52 2.91 4.29
N LYS A 64 -11.71 3.08 3.71
CA LYS A 64 -12.04 4.24 2.87
C LYS A 64 -11.70 5.58 3.55
N GLU A 65 -12.18 5.74 4.77
CA GLU A 65 -11.98 6.98 5.51
C GLU A 65 -10.49 7.25 5.79
N ALA A 66 -9.78 6.20 6.24
CA ALA A 66 -8.37 6.32 6.55
C ALA A 66 -7.55 6.65 5.30
N PHE A 67 -7.88 6.02 4.17
CA PHE A 67 -7.21 6.30 2.91
C PHE A 67 -7.39 7.76 2.50
N ARG A 68 -8.62 8.22 2.49
CA ARG A 68 -8.95 9.58 2.03
C ARG A 68 -8.42 10.66 2.96
N LYS A 69 -8.53 10.45 4.28
CA LYS A 69 -8.18 11.47 5.27
C LYS A 69 -6.73 11.40 5.76
N ARG A 70 -6.13 10.21 5.77
CA ARG A 70 -4.81 10.00 6.35
C ARG A 70 -3.74 9.69 5.30
N VAL A 71 -3.96 8.64 4.52
CA VAL A 71 -2.95 8.18 3.56
C VAL A 71 -2.75 9.19 2.44
N CYS A 72 -3.85 9.75 1.93
CA CYS A 72 -3.80 10.73 0.83
C CYS A 72 -3.64 12.17 1.29
N GLN A 73 -3.33 12.40 2.56
CA GLN A 73 -3.23 13.75 3.11
C GLN A 73 -2.33 14.64 2.26
N GLY A 74 -2.87 15.78 1.81
CA GLY A 74 -2.13 16.70 0.95
C GLY A 74 -2.33 16.46 -0.55
N PHE A 75 -3.00 15.37 -0.93
CA PHE A 75 -3.27 15.05 -2.33
C PHE A 75 -4.74 14.69 -2.51
N SER A 76 -5.25 14.89 -3.71
CA SER A 76 -6.60 14.43 -4.06
C SER A 76 -6.63 12.91 -4.07
N TYR A 77 -7.54 12.31 -3.30
CA TYR A 77 -7.61 10.84 -3.24
C TYR A 77 -7.97 10.24 -4.61
N ARG A 78 -8.73 10.94 -5.42
CA ARG A 78 -9.08 10.48 -6.77
C ARG A 78 -7.85 10.41 -7.66
N ARG A 79 -7.02 11.44 -7.61
CA ARG A 79 -5.77 11.45 -8.39
C ARG A 79 -4.83 10.35 -7.92
N VAL A 80 -4.74 10.14 -6.60
CA VAL A 80 -3.93 9.04 -6.04
C VAL A 80 -4.45 7.70 -6.54
N CYS A 81 -5.77 7.47 -6.49
CA CYS A 81 -6.37 6.23 -6.96
C CYS A 81 -6.12 5.98 -8.45
N GLU A 82 -6.31 7.00 -9.27
CA GLU A 82 -6.07 6.90 -10.71
C GLU A 82 -4.63 6.50 -11.00
N LEU A 83 -3.69 7.15 -10.32
CA LEU A 83 -2.26 6.88 -10.49
C LEU A 83 -1.90 5.47 -10.03
N LEU A 84 -2.36 5.06 -8.86
CA LEU A 84 -2.09 3.73 -8.34
C LEU A 84 -2.68 2.64 -9.23
N LYS A 85 -3.88 2.84 -9.73
CA LYS A 85 -4.53 1.90 -10.62
C LYS A 85 -3.78 1.81 -11.95
N GLU A 86 -3.40 2.94 -12.51
CA GLU A 86 -2.65 3.01 -13.77
C GLU A 86 -1.32 2.28 -13.66
N ARG A 87 -0.67 2.37 -12.50
CA ARG A 87 0.64 1.74 -12.26
C ARG A 87 0.55 0.30 -11.74
N GLY A 88 -0.66 -0.24 -11.62
CA GLY A 88 -0.85 -1.62 -11.17
C GLY A 88 -0.69 -1.83 -9.68
N ALA A 89 -0.64 -0.77 -8.88
CA ALA A 89 -0.50 -0.86 -7.43
C ALA A 89 -1.84 -0.94 -6.69
N LEU A 90 -2.94 -0.57 -7.34
CA LEU A 90 -4.28 -0.62 -6.76
C LEU A 90 -5.09 -1.72 -7.44
N GLN A 91 -5.57 -2.68 -6.66
CA GLN A 91 -6.43 -3.73 -7.17
C GLN A 91 -7.89 -3.35 -6.94
N THR A 92 -8.71 -3.49 -7.98
CA THR A 92 -10.12 -3.08 -7.93
C THR A 92 -11.04 -4.20 -8.38
N HIS A 93 -12.31 -4.10 -7.97
CA HIS A 93 -13.36 -4.98 -8.49
C HIS A 93 -14.16 -4.26 -9.57
N ALA A 94 -14.59 -4.98 -10.58
CA ALA A 94 -15.42 -4.43 -11.64
C ALA A 94 -16.71 -3.83 -11.06
N GLY A 95 -17.07 -2.64 -11.52
CA GLY A 95 -18.27 -1.95 -11.05
C GLY A 95 -18.15 -1.24 -9.72
N ARG A 96 -16.95 -1.26 -9.10
CA ARG A 96 -16.73 -0.62 -7.80
C ARG A 96 -15.76 0.56 -7.84
N GLY A 97 -15.45 1.05 -9.06
CA GLY A 97 -14.52 2.16 -9.22
C GLY A 97 -13.13 1.80 -8.73
N PHE A 98 -12.64 2.47 -7.68
CA PHE A 98 -11.33 2.21 -7.10
C PHE A 98 -11.36 1.28 -5.90
N LEU A 99 -12.53 0.83 -5.48
CA LEU A 99 -12.70 0.03 -4.27
C LEU A 99 -12.60 -1.46 -4.55
N TYR A 100 -12.17 -2.19 -3.53
CA TYR A 100 -12.09 -3.64 -3.54
C TYR A 100 -12.95 -4.16 -2.39
N GLN A 101 -13.76 -5.18 -2.64
CA GLN A 101 -14.58 -5.79 -1.61
C GLN A 101 -13.86 -6.96 -0.98
N ALA A 102 -13.75 -6.97 0.33
CA ALA A 102 -13.06 -8.03 1.05
C ALA A 102 -13.78 -8.36 2.35
N TYR A 103 -13.66 -9.63 2.77
CA TYR A 103 -14.09 -10.07 4.08
C TYR A 103 -12.96 -9.82 5.06
N LEU A 104 -13.10 -8.80 5.89
CA LEU A 104 -12.07 -8.42 6.84
C LEU A 104 -12.24 -9.16 8.17
N PRO A 105 -11.16 -9.35 8.95
CA PRO A 105 -11.28 -9.96 10.28
C PRO A 105 -12.24 -9.15 11.16
N GLY A 106 -13.16 -9.86 11.83
CA GLY A 106 -14.15 -9.22 12.68
C GLY A 106 -15.35 -8.65 11.96
N GLY A 107 -15.36 -8.66 10.64
CA GLY A 107 -16.49 -8.13 9.84
C GLY A 107 -17.61 -9.12 9.59
N GLY A 108 -17.49 -10.36 10.06
CA GLY A 108 -18.51 -11.39 9.87
C GLY A 108 -18.64 -11.81 8.42
N LYS A 109 -19.89 -11.99 7.98
CA LYS A 109 -20.20 -12.44 6.61
C LYS A 109 -20.36 -11.29 5.61
N LYS A 110 -20.16 -10.06 6.05
CA LYS A 110 -20.33 -8.88 5.21
C LYS A 110 -19.01 -8.48 4.60
N LYS A 111 -19.02 -8.16 3.30
CA LYS A 111 -17.85 -7.61 2.61
C LYS A 111 -17.75 -6.12 2.87
N ASP A 112 -16.54 -5.67 3.11
CA ASP A 112 -16.25 -4.25 3.28
C ASP A 112 -15.56 -3.70 2.04
N ASP A 113 -15.86 -2.44 1.71
CA ASP A 113 -15.19 -1.73 0.63
C ASP A 113 -13.90 -1.11 1.17
N VAL A 114 -12.78 -1.48 0.58
CA VAL A 114 -11.46 -1.00 0.98
C VAL A 114 -10.64 -0.61 -0.25
N TYR A 115 -9.52 0.06 -0.02
CA TYR A 115 -8.53 0.27 -1.07
C TYR A 115 -7.45 -0.78 -0.88
N LEU A 116 -7.26 -1.62 -1.88
CA LEU A 116 -6.28 -2.71 -1.83
C LEU A 116 -5.01 -2.28 -2.56
N ILE A 117 -3.95 -2.03 -1.81
CA ILE A 117 -2.69 -1.52 -2.34
C ILE A 117 -1.62 -2.58 -2.26
N LYS A 118 -0.95 -2.82 -3.39
CA LYS A 118 0.16 -3.76 -3.49
C LYS A 118 1.48 -3.00 -3.32
N MET A 119 2.14 -3.24 -2.20
CA MET A 119 3.38 -2.53 -1.87
C MET A 119 4.52 -2.88 -2.82
N SER A 120 4.56 -4.13 -3.29
CA SER A 120 5.58 -4.57 -4.24
C SER A 120 5.60 -3.74 -5.51
N ALA A 121 4.42 -3.41 -6.04
CA ALA A 121 4.31 -2.58 -7.24
C ALA A 121 4.82 -1.16 -7.01
N LEU A 122 4.50 -0.57 -5.86
CA LEU A 122 4.99 0.76 -5.49
C LEU A 122 6.51 0.78 -5.34
N SER A 123 7.05 -0.19 -4.60
CA SER A 123 8.48 -0.29 -4.37
C SER A 123 9.25 -0.47 -5.68
N HIS A 124 8.70 -1.29 -6.57
CA HIS A 124 9.32 -1.54 -7.87
C HIS A 124 9.40 -0.26 -8.72
N LEU A 125 8.33 0.51 -8.77
CA LEU A 125 8.29 1.77 -9.50
C LEU A 125 9.33 2.76 -8.99
N LEU A 126 9.46 2.89 -7.68
CA LEU A 126 10.42 3.80 -7.06
C LEU A 126 11.86 3.30 -7.22
N THR A 127 12.08 2.00 -7.15
CA THR A 127 13.40 1.39 -7.33
C THR A 127 13.91 1.60 -8.75
N GLU A 128 13.06 1.42 -9.76
CA GLU A 128 13.45 1.67 -11.15
C GLU A 128 13.90 3.11 -11.36
N LYS A 129 13.18 4.06 -10.77
CA LYS A 129 13.53 5.47 -10.87
C LYS A 129 14.85 5.78 -10.17
N SER A 130 15.06 5.21 -8.99
CA SER A 130 16.31 5.37 -8.24
C SER A 130 17.49 4.77 -9.00
N SER A 131 17.30 3.60 -9.60
CA SER A 131 18.36 2.95 -10.38
C SER A 131 18.78 3.81 -11.57
N ALA A 132 17.84 4.44 -12.25
CA ALA A 132 18.14 5.32 -13.35
C ALA A 132 18.97 6.54 -12.90
N ASN A 133 18.62 7.12 -11.75
CA ASN A 133 19.33 8.23 -11.17
C ASN A 133 20.74 7.81 -10.72
N ASP A 134 20.84 6.65 -10.10
CA ASP A 134 22.14 6.12 -9.65
C ASP A 134 23.06 5.85 -10.82
N SER A 135 22.52 5.37 -11.94
CA SER A 135 23.31 5.15 -13.15
C SER A 135 23.94 6.43 -13.66
N ASP A 136 23.19 7.53 -13.65
CA ASP A 136 23.70 8.83 -14.07
C ASP A 136 24.83 9.29 -13.15
N ILE A 137 24.67 9.12 -11.84
CA ILE A 137 25.69 9.47 -10.86
C ILE A 137 26.93 8.61 -11.06
N SER A 138 26.77 7.33 -11.30
CA SER A 138 27.89 6.42 -11.54
C SER A 138 28.70 6.82 -12.77
N CYS A 139 28.02 7.24 -13.82
CA CYS A 139 28.69 7.70 -15.03
C CYS A 139 29.58 8.92 -14.75
N ASP A 140 29.11 9.86 -13.95
CA ASP A 140 29.87 11.02 -13.55
C ASP A 140 31.11 10.63 -12.74
N HIS A 141 30.97 9.64 -11.88
CA HIS A 141 32.09 9.11 -11.10
C HIS A 141 33.15 8.46 -11.97
N ASP A 142 32.73 7.70 -12.95
CA ASP A 142 33.65 6.99 -13.82
C ASP A 142 34.48 7.94 -14.67
N VAL A 143 33.95 9.09 -14.99
CA VAL A 143 34.65 10.11 -15.76
C VAL A 143 35.67 10.84 -14.91
N ALA A 144 35.41 10.95 -13.65
CA ALA A 144 36.33 11.62 -12.72
C ALA A 144 37.48 10.69 -12.34
#